data_2c96e43c81a50937e4e5712a5a437efd
#
_entry.id   2c96e43c81a50937e4e5712a5a437efd
#
_cell.length_a   1.000
_cell.length_b   1.000
_cell.length_c   1.000
_cell.angle_alpha   90.00
_cell.angle_beta   90.00
_cell.angle_gamma   90.00
#
_symmetry.space_group_name_H-M   'P 1'
#
loop_
_entity.id
_entity.type
_entity.pdbx_description
1 polymer ?
#
loop_
_entity_poly.entity_id
_entity_poly.type
_entity_poly.pdbx_seq_one_letter_code
_entity_poly.pdbx_strand_id
1 'polypeptide(L)'
;MNRICFLTRNYRGLANAGNKAKTDNEDTLTDLGAINLGLTRSFHRNKVVTFFLDLAGVIRCCLRLKRGDVLFLQYPVKKYFAFLCRMSHLKGAKVATVIHDLGSFRRKKLTVAKEICRLSHADYIIGSNEVMRQWLTDHGLQRPTGSLGLFDYRSEAMPCPHSPYRQGHARVVYAGSLAMRKNAFILKLQEQEAQAKSYELHLYGNRDGLPGLKDSSAMVIHGFAPADAFIAHVDADFGLVWDGDALDDCTGNFGEYLRYNSPHKASFSLRAGLPVITWSHSAIAPIILREGIGMVIHSLDDMNHQLASLTPEAYQEMKGNTDRILQKLQRGGFLSEALIEMSRHLPSPLSPQQP
;
A
#
# COMPACT_ATOMS: atom_id res chain seq x y z
N MET A 1 -27.44 0.10 18.65
CA MET A 1 -26.59 -0.52 17.62
C MET A 1 -25.21 0.11 17.67
N ASN A 2 -24.17 -0.71 17.73
CA ASN A 2 -22.79 -0.25 17.68
C ASN A 2 -22.51 0.27 16.27
N ARG A 3 -21.85 1.44 16.13
CA ARG A 3 -21.53 2.05 14.82
C ARG A 3 -20.04 1.92 14.58
N ILE A 4 -19.65 1.67 13.34
CA ILE A 4 -18.27 1.92 12.93
C ILE A 4 -18.17 3.41 12.58
N CYS A 5 -17.18 4.05 13.17
CA CYS A 5 -16.90 5.46 12.98
C CYS A 5 -15.45 5.64 12.55
N PHE A 6 -15.14 6.68 11.80
CA PHE A 6 -13.77 6.99 11.41
C PHE A 6 -13.48 8.49 11.51
N LEU A 7 -12.22 8.86 11.40
CA LEU A 7 -11.75 10.24 11.49
C LEU A 7 -11.05 10.62 10.20
N THR A 8 -11.73 11.38 9.36
CA THR A 8 -11.13 12.04 8.19
C THR A 8 -10.22 13.19 8.63
N ARG A 9 -9.17 13.41 7.85
CA ARG A 9 -8.16 14.43 8.11
C ARG A 9 -7.93 15.33 6.89
N ASN A 10 -7.11 16.38 7.08
CA ASN A 10 -6.60 17.14 5.96
C ASN A 10 -5.45 16.38 5.28
N TYR A 11 -5.61 16.07 4.00
CA TYR A 11 -4.61 15.46 3.12
C TYR A 11 -4.03 16.54 2.23
N ARG A 12 -2.74 16.83 2.32
CA ARG A 12 -2.09 17.94 1.58
C ARG A 12 -2.04 17.75 0.06
N GLY A 13 -2.67 16.75 -0.48
CA GLY A 13 -2.78 16.37 -1.88
C GLY A 13 -2.90 14.86 -2.03
N LEU A 14 -3.37 14.41 -3.18
CA LEU A 14 -3.55 12.99 -3.52
C LEU A 14 -2.35 12.41 -4.29
N ALA A 15 -1.40 13.24 -4.70
CA ALA A 15 -0.28 12.82 -5.55
C ALA A 15 0.72 11.87 -4.87
N ASN A 16 0.52 11.52 -3.58
CA ASN A 16 1.34 10.52 -2.91
C ASN A 16 0.54 9.30 -2.48
N ALA A 17 1.15 8.13 -2.66
CA ALA A 17 0.57 6.83 -2.37
C ALA A 17 0.01 6.70 -0.94
N GLY A 18 0.67 7.28 0.07
CA GLY A 18 0.22 7.19 1.45
C GLY A 18 -1.06 7.98 1.76
N ASN A 19 -1.34 9.06 1.03
CA ASN A 19 -2.62 9.76 1.14
C ASN A 19 -3.70 9.04 0.35
N LYS A 20 -3.38 8.52 -0.84
CA LYS A 20 -4.31 7.73 -1.67
C LYS A 20 -4.84 6.54 -0.87
N ALA A 21 -3.98 5.72 -0.25
CA ALA A 21 -4.40 4.60 0.59
C ALA A 21 -5.39 5.00 1.68
N LYS A 22 -5.16 6.15 2.31
CA LYS A 22 -6.04 6.61 3.40
C LYS A 22 -7.39 7.09 2.91
N THR A 23 -7.41 7.80 1.79
CA THR A 23 -8.67 8.25 1.19
C THR A 23 -9.47 7.08 0.64
N ASP A 24 -8.83 6.09 0.04
CA ASP A 24 -9.48 4.87 -0.44
C ASP A 24 -10.11 4.06 0.71
N ASN A 25 -9.40 3.96 1.83
CA ASN A 25 -9.96 3.36 3.04
C ASN A 25 -11.17 4.14 3.58
N GLU A 26 -11.12 5.48 3.57
CA GLU A 26 -12.27 6.31 3.99
C GLU A 26 -13.47 6.14 3.05
N ASP A 27 -13.25 6.03 1.75
CA ASP A 27 -14.30 5.80 0.76
C ASP A 27 -14.92 4.41 0.95
N THR A 28 -14.10 3.37 1.17
CA THR A 28 -14.57 2.01 1.49
C THR A 28 -15.37 1.99 2.80
N LEU A 29 -14.89 2.66 3.85
CA LEU A 29 -15.62 2.78 5.12
C LEU A 29 -16.97 3.48 4.94
N THR A 30 -17.03 4.51 4.09
CA THR A 30 -18.27 5.25 3.81
C THR A 30 -19.27 4.35 3.07
N ASP A 31 -18.82 3.61 2.06
CA ASP A 31 -19.66 2.67 1.31
C ASP A 31 -20.22 1.54 2.20
N LEU A 32 -19.46 1.14 3.23
CA LEU A 32 -19.90 0.18 4.24
C LEU A 32 -20.80 0.81 5.34
N GLY A 33 -21.18 2.08 5.21
CA GLY A 33 -22.06 2.77 6.15
C GLY A 33 -21.37 3.29 7.41
N ALA A 34 -20.04 3.31 7.47
CA ALA A 34 -19.32 3.90 8.60
C ALA A 34 -19.45 5.43 8.61
N ILE A 35 -19.43 6.02 9.81
CA ILE A 35 -19.73 7.44 10.01
C ILE A 35 -18.43 8.23 10.24
N ASN A 36 -18.19 9.24 9.41
CA ASN A 36 -17.13 10.20 9.68
C ASN A 36 -17.48 11.11 10.86
N LEU A 37 -16.74 11.02 11.96
CA LEU A 37 -16.91 11.87 13.13
C LEU A 37 -16.07 13.15 13.08
N GLY A 38 -15.08 13.22 12.20
CA GLY A 38 -14.23 14.40 12.00
C GLY A 38 -14.86 15.48 11.14
N LEU A 39 -14.01 16.37 10.60
CA LEU A 39 -14.39 17.32 9.56
C LEU A 39 -14.53 16.62 8.21
N THR A 40 -15.07 17.31 7.22
CA THR A 40 -15.02 16.87 5.82
C THR A 40 -13.57 16.78 5.32
N ARG A 41 -13.30 15.83 4.41
CA ARG A 41 -12.00 15.68 3.76
C ARG A 41 -11.57 17.00 3.11
N SER A 42 -10.31 17.36 3.29
CA SER A 42 -9.74 18.59 2.73
C SER A 42 -8.29 18.39 2.28
N PHE A 43 -7.79 19.33 1.44
CA PHE A 43 -6.48 19.20 0.79
C PHE A 43 -5.61 20.45 0.94
N HIS A 44 -5.78 21.20 2.01
CA HIS A 44 -4.98 22.40 2.27
C HIS A 44 -3.50 22.08 2.44
N ARG A 45 -2.63 22.77 1.69
CA ARG A 45 -1.16 22.55 1.72
C ARG A 45 -0.48 23.24 2.90
N ASN A 46 -1.07 24.33 3.42
CA ASN A 46 -0.50 25.09 4.52
C ASN A 46 -0.44 24.26 5.81
N LYS A 47 0.72 24.22 6.47
CA LYS A 47 0.96 23.41 7.67
C LYS A 47 0.17 23.90 8.89
N VAL A 48 0.00 25.22 9.01
CA VAL A 48 -0.72 25.84 10.14
C VAL A 48 -2.21 25.54 10.00
N VAL A 49 -2.79 25.77 8.82
CA VAL A 49 -4.20 25.41 8.51
C VAL A 49 -4.43 23.93 8.76
N THR A 50 -3.55 23.06 8.26
CA THR A 50 -3.63 21.60 8.50
C THR A 50 -3.66 21.27 10.00
N PHE A 51 -2.82 21.96 10.80
CA PHE A 51 -2.80 21.71 12.25
C PHE A 51 -4.15 22.04 12.92
N PHE A 52 -4.72 23.20 12.60
CA PHE A 52 -6.02 23.60 13.18
C PHE A 52 -7.18 22.74 12.68
N LEU A 53 -7.20 22.36 11.40
CA LEU A 53 -8.19 21.44 10.86
C LEU A 53 -8.10 20.04 11.50
N ASP A 54 -6.90 19.49 11.64
CA ASP A 54 -6.68 18.20 12.32
C ASP A 54 -7.14 18.28 13.79
N LEU A 55 -6.82 19.36 14.49
CA LEU A 55 -7.22 19.58 15.89
C LEU A 55 -8.74 19.70 16.03
N ALA A 56 -9.38 20.53 15.21
CA ALA A 56 -10.83 20.69 15.21
C ALA A 56 -11.55 19.36 14.88
N GLY A 57 -11.02 18.60 13.90
CA GLY A 57 -11.51 17.26 13.60
C GLY A 57 -11.43 16.29 14.76
N VAL A 58 -10.32 16.29 15.49
CA VAL A 58 -10.13 15.47 16.70
C VAL A 58 -11.12 15.87 17.81
N ILE A 59 -11.29 17.16 18.08
CA ILE A 59 -12.25 17.67 19.08
C ILE A 59 -13.67 17.25 18.68
N ARG A 60 -14.06 17.49 17.43
CA ARG A 60 -15.38 17.09 16.94
C ARG A 60 -15.61 15.58 17.04
N CYS A 61 -14.62 14.76 16.71
CA CYS A 61 -14.68 13.31 16.86
C CYS A 61 -14.93 12.95 18.33
N CYS A 62 -14.16 13.50 19.26
CA CYS A 62 -14.35 13.25 20.68
C CYS A 62 -15.76 13.66 21.17
N LEU A 63 -16.32 14.77 20.68
CA LEU A 63 -17.67 15.21 21.08
C LEU A 63 -18.77 14.27 20.54
N ARG A 64 -18.64 13.79 19.30
CA ARG A 64 -19.66 12.98 18.63
C ARG A 64 -19.61 11.49 18.92
N LEU A 65 -18.48 11.00 19.44
CA LEU A 65 -18.27 9.60 19.78
C LEU A 65 -19.22 9.19 20.93
N LYS A 66 -19.87 8.04 20.78
CA LYS A 66 -20.85 7.50 21.73
C LYS A 66 -20.40 6.16 22.31
N ARG A 67 -21.00 5.77 23.42
CA ARG A 67 -20.82 4.45 24.01
C ARG A 67 -21.22 3.35 23.03
N GLY A 68 -20.37 2.33 22.90
CA GLY A 68 -20.56 1.20 21.99
C GLY A 68 -20.08 1.46 20.55
N ASP A 69 -19.65 2.67 20.19
CA ASP A 69 -19.03 2.91 18.89
C ASP A 69 -17.68 2.18 18.77
N VAL A 70 -17.30 1.82 17.54
CA VAL A 70 -15.94 1.39 17.20
C VAL A 70 -15.29 2.49 16.36
N LEU A 71 -14.31 3.18 16.93
CA LEU A 71 -13.54 4.20 16.22
C LEU A 71 -12.42 3.55 15.42
N PHE A 72 -12.53 3.57 14.09
CA PHE A 72 -11.50 3.08 13.18
C PHE A 72 -10.49 4.19 12.84
N LEU A 73 -9.23 3.95 13.17
CA LEU A 73 -8.13 4.89 12.93
C LEU A 73 -7.17 4.34 11.88
N GLN A 74 -6.50 5.23 11.18
CA GLN A 74 -5.48 4.91 10.19
C GLN A 74 -4.08 5.32 10.71
N TYR A 75 -3.35 4.38 11.29
CA TYR A 75 -2.03 4.63 11.89
C TYR A 75 -0.97 4.94 10.80
N PRO A 76 -0.09 5.92 11.01
CA PRO A 76 0.06 6.75 12.19
C PRO A 76 -0.88 7.98 12.22
N VAL A 77 -1.55 8.19 13.36
CA VAL A 77 -2.34 9.42 13.64
C VAL A 77 -1.47 10.49 14.33
N LYS A 78 -0.16 10.40 14.14
CA LYS A 78 0.83 11.29 14.78
C LYS A 78 0.63 11.34 16.32
N LYS A 79 0.58 12.55 16.89
CA LYS A 79 0.44 12.79 18.33
C LYS A 79 -0.93 12.51 18.91
N TYR A 80 -1.97 12.40 18.10
CA TYR A 80 -3.35 12.24 18.59
C TYR A 80 -3.77 10.79 18.84
N PHE A 81 -2.96 9.78 18.41
CA PHE A 81 -3.37 8.38 18.48
C PHE A 81 -3.74 7.93 19.91
N ALA A 82 -2.80 8.00 20.85
CA ALA A 82 -3.04 7.58 22.23
C ALA A 82 -4.14 8.42 22.91
N PHE A 83 -4.23 9.72 22.59
CA PHE A 83 -5.29 10.59 23.09
C PHE A 83 -6.67 10.11 22.60
N LEU A 84 -6.82 9.86 21.32
CA LEU A 84 -8.09 9.37 20.75
C LEU A 84 -8.48 8.01 21.36
N CYS A 85 -7.53 7.09 21.53
CA CYS A 85 -7.80 5.80 22.16
C CYS A 85 -8.33 5.99 23.61
N ARG A 86 -7.66 6.81 24.42
CA ARG A 86 -8.07 7.09 25.79
C ARG A 86 -9.45 7.75 25.87
N MET A 87 -9.70 8.75 25.01
CA MET A 87 -11.00 9.41 24.96
C MET A 87 -12.12 8.47 24.52
N SER A 88 -11.83 7.56 23.59
CA SER A 88 -12.78 6.51 23.18
C SER A 88 -13.14 5.60 24.34
N HIS A 89 -12.15 5.10 25.08
CA HIS A 89 -12.35 4.22 26.23
C HIS A 89 -13.13 4.92 27.36
N LEU A 90 -12.82 6.19 27.64
CA LEU A 90 -13.58 6.99 28.65
C LEU A 90 -15.06 7.13 28.29
N LYS A 91 -15.39 7.10 26.99
CA LYS A 91 -16.77 7.14 26.49
C LYS A 91 -17.41 5.76 26.34
N GLY A 92 -16.70 4.68 26.66
CA GLY A 92 -17.18 3.31 26.48
C GLY A 92 -17.22 2.86 25.03
N ALA A 93 -16.42 3.49 24.16
CA ALA A 93 -16.21 3.10 22.77
C ALA A 93 -14.94 2.24 22.65
N LYS A 94 -14.82 1.46 21.57
CA LYS A 94 -13.66 0.66 21.21
C LYS A 94 -12.87 1.33 20.11
N VAL A 95 -11.60 0.93 19.95
CA VAL A 95 -10.72 1.47 18.89
C VAL A 95 -10.11 0.33 18.11
N ALA A 96 -10.28 0.39 16.78
CA ALA A 96 -9.53 -0.43 15.83
C ALA A 96 -8.60 0.46 15.01
N THR A 97 -7.49 -0.09 14.52
CA THR A 97 -6.58 0.68 13.67
C THR A 97 -5.96 -0.19 12.58
N VAL A 98 -5.82 0.38 11.37
CA VAL A 98 -5.00 -0.19 10.30
C VAL A 98 -3.66 0.53 10.23
N ILE A 99 -2.59 -0.24 10.09
CA ILE A 99 -1.22 0.30 10.02
C ILE A 99 -0.82 0.51 8.56
N HIS A 100 -0.58 1.77 8.17
CA HIS A 100 0.01 2.11 6.88
C HIS A 100 1.54 2.04 6.90
N ASP A 101 2.15 2.55 7.97
CA ASP A 101 3.59 2.58 8.16
C ASP A 101 3.93 2.42 9.64
N LEU A 102 4.96 1.63 9.93
CA LEU A 102 5.62 1.59 11.23
C LEU A 102 6.70 2.68 11.31
N GLY A 103 6.54 3.58 12.24
CA GLY A 103 7.43 4.73 12.38
C GLY A 103 8.82 4.36 12.90
N SER A 104 8.95 3.24 13.66
CA SER A 104 10.24 2.73 14.18
C SER A 104 11.22 2.37 13.07
N PHE A 105 10.76 1.93 11.91
CA PHE A 105 11.61 1.68 10.73
C PHE A 105 12.06 2.96 10.00
N ARG A 106 11.33 4.07 10.17
CA ARG A 106 11.56 5.30 9.42
C ARG A 106 12.11 6.47 10.25
N ARG A 107 12.05 6.38 11.57
CA ARG A 107 12.37 7.50 12.47
C ARG A 107 13.35 7.07 13.55
N LYS A 108 14.57 7.58 13.50
CA LYS A 108 15.64 7.28 14.49
C LYS A 108 15.23 7.46 15.97
N LYS A 109 14.25 8.35 16.26
CA LYS A 109 13.80 8.66 17.64
C LYS A 109 12.66 7.77 18.14
N LEU A 110 12.02 6.99 17.29
CA LEU A 110 10.91 6.11 17.66
C LEU A 110 11.42 4.66 17.73
N THR A 111 11.56 4.14 18.93
CA THR A 111 11.96 2.74 19.13
C THR A 111 10.77 1.79 18.95
N VAL A 112 11.05 0.54 18.63
CA VAL A 112 10.04 -0.53 18.51
C VAL A 112 9.18 -0.60 19.78
N ALA A 113 9.80 -0.67 20.96
CA ALA A 113 9.07 -0.74 22.24
C ALA A 113 8.11 0.44 22.43
N LYS A 114 8.50 1.67 22.08
CA LYS A 114 7.61 2.84 22.13
C LYS A 114 6.47 2.76 21.13
N GLU A 115 6.69 2.18 19.95
CA GLU A 115 5.66 2.02 18.95
C GLU A 115 4.65 0.95 19.36
N ILE A 116 5.12 -0.21 19.85
CA ILE A 116 4.26 -1.27 20.41
C ILE A 116 3.44 -0.75 21.58
N CYS A 117 4.05 -0.05 22.54
CA CYS A 117 3.32 0.59 23.65
C CYS A 117 2.24 1.56 23.16
N ARG A 118 2.51 2.32 22.09
CA ARG A 118 1.52 3.21 21.48
C ARG A 118 0.38 2.44 20.82
N LEU A 119 0.67 1.41 20.02
CA LEU A 119 -0.33 0.58 19.36
C LEU A 119 -1.21 -0.17 20.36
N SER A 120 -0.65 -0.58 21.50
CA SER A 120 -1.39 -1.26 22.59
C SER A 120 -2.53 -0.45 23.22
N HIS A 121 -2.65 0.84 22.88
CA HIS A 121 -3.82 1.65 23.27
C HIS A 121 -5.06 1.32 22.44
N ALA A 122 -4.93 0.73 21.24
CA ALA A 122 -6.08 0.27 20.46
C ALA A 122 -6.56 -1.11 20.96
N ASP A 123 -7.83 -1.43 20.71
CA ASP A 123 -8.42 -2.73 21.08
C ASP A 123 -8.20 -3.79 20.00
N TYR A 124 -8.03 -3.39 18.72
CA TYR A 124 -7.75 -4.26 17.59
C TYR A 124 -6.80 -3.59 16.59
N ILE A 125 -5.82 -4.32 16.11
CA ILE A 125 -4.82 -3.77 15.19
C ILE A 125 -4.77 -4.61 13.90
N ILE A 126 -4.90 -3.95 12.75
CA ILE A 126 -4.76 -4.55 11.43
C ILE A 126 -3.38 -4.19 10.89
N GLY A 127 -2.48 -5.18 10.80
CA GLY A 127 -1.21 -5.04 10.09
C GLY A 127 -1.42 -4.87 8.58
N SER A 128 -0.50 -4.23 7.87
CA SER A 128 -0.63 -4.08 6.41
C SER A 128 -0.59 -5.43 5.68
N ASN A 129 0.01 -6.44 6.29
CA ASN A 129 0.07 -7.82 5.81
C ASN A 129 0.32 -8.78 6.97
N GLU A 130 0.35 -10.07 6.67
CA GLU A 130 0.53 -11.13 7.66
C GLU A 130 1.91 -11.10 8.31
N VAL A 131 2.96 -10.76 7.56
CA VAL A 131 4.32 -10.63 8.12
C VAL A 131 4.39 -9.50 9.15
N MET A 132 3.77 -8.34 8.84
CA MET A 132 3.69 -7.24 9.82
C MET A 132 2.85 -7.65 11.04
N ARG A 133 1.73 -8.34 10.85
CA ARG A 133 0.93 -8.87 11.96
C ARG A 133 1.76 -9.76 12.89
N GLN A 134 2.49 -10.70 12.33
CA GLN A 134 3.37 -11.59 13.10
C GLN A 134 4.48 -10.81 13.80
N TRP A 135 5.14 -9.89 13.09
CA TRP A 135 6.18 -9.04 13.66
C TRP A 135 5.69 -8.24 14.88
N LEU A 136 4.48 -7.69 14.84
CA LEU A 136 3.88 -6.98 15.98
C LEU A 136 3.74 -7.90 17.20
N THR A 137 3.28 -9.13 17.00
CA THR A 137 3.12 -10.13 18.07
C THR A 137 4.47 -10.53 18.64
N ASP A 138 5.45 -10.80 17.80
CA ASP A 138 6.82 -11.19 18.21
C ASP A 138 7.53 -10.09 19.01
N HIS A 139 7.14 -8.82 18.79
CA HIS A 139 7.67 -7.66 19.54
C HIS A 139 6.81 -7.27 20.74
N GLY A 140 5.90 -8.14 21.17
CA GLY A 140 5.19 -8.03 22.46
C GLY A 140 3.85 -7.32 22.38
N LEU A 141 3.23 -7.17 21.22
CA LEU A 141 1.86 -6.67 21.12
C LEU A 141 0.88 -7.75 21.62
N GLN A 142 0.16 -7.44 22.73
CA GLN A 142 -0.78 -8.36 23.38
C GLN A 142 -2.25 -8.13 22.94
N ARG A 143 -2.48 -7.30 21.93
CA ARG A 143 -3.84 -7.01 21.44
C ARG A 143 -4.22 -7.96 20.31
N PRO A 144 -5.52 -8.27 20.15
CA PRO A 144 -6.00 -8.99 18.97
C PRO A 144 -5.56 -8.28 17.68
N THR A 145 -5.08 -9.04 16.71
CA THR A 145 -4.54 -8.52 15.46
C THR A 145 -5.15 -9.23 14.26
N GLY A 146 -5.29 -8.50 13.16
CA GLY A 146 -5.62 -9.01 11.84
C GLY A 146 -4.61 -8.54 10.79
N SER A 147 -4.83 -8.95 9.56
CA SER A 147 -3.99 -8.63 8.42
C SER A 147 -4.82 -8.06 7.28
N LEU A 148 -4.31 -7.00 6.61
CA LEU A 148 -4.95 -6.43 5.42
C LEU A 148 -4.62 -7.25 4.15
N GLY A 149 -3.37 -7.67 4.01
CA GLY A 149 -2.83 -8.30 2.80
C GLY A 149 -2.26 -7.26 1.84
N LEU A 150 -3.10 -6.66 1.00
CA LEU A 150 -2.77 -5.54 0.13
C LEU A 150 -3.62 -4.32 0.49
N PHE A 151 -3.10 -3.12 0.25
CA PHE A 151 -3.94 -1.92 0.31
C PHE A 151 -4.85 -1.88 -0.91
N ASP A 152 -6.12 -1.56 -0.71
CA ASP A 152 -7.02 -1.31 -1.81
C ASP A 152 -6.55 -0.11 -2.65
N TYR A 153 -6.92 -0.09 -3.92
CA TYR A 153 -6.62 1.00 -4.83
C TYR A 153 -7.87 1.33 -5.66
N ARG A 154 -8.64 2.30 -5.17
CA ARG A 154 -9.90 2.71 -5.79
C ARG A 154 -9.62 3.73 -6.90
N SER A 155 -10.18 3.49 -8.07
CA SER A 155 -10.11 4.38 -9.23
C SER A 155 -11.26 4.05 -10.18
N GLU A 156 -11.84 5.05 -10.80
CA GLU A 156 -12.85 4.86 -11.86
C GLU A 156 -12.21 4.51 -13.22
N ALA A 157 -10.90 4.75 -13.36
CA ALA A 157 -10.18 4.39 -14.58
C ALA A 157 -10.13 2.87 -14.73
N MET A 158 -10.35 2.38 -15.94
CA MET A 158 -10.24 0.96 -16.30
C MET A 158 -9.01 0.76 -17.18
N PRO A 159 -8.25 -0.32 -16.97
CA PRO A 159 -7.13 -0.65 -17.84
C PRO A 159 -7.58 -0.84 -19.29
N CYS A 160 -6.79 -0.32 -20.25
CA CYS A 160 -6.95 -0.68 -21.64
C CYS A 160 -6.49 -2.12 -21.88
N PRO A 161 -6.94 -2.77 -22.96
CA PRO A 161 -6.35 -4.04 -23.39
C PRO A 161 -4.84 -3.87 -23.63
N HIS A 162 -4.04 -4.71 -23.01
CA HIS A 162 -2.59 -4.70 -23.20
C HIS A 162 -2.22 -5.41 -24.51
N SER A 163 -1.13 -4.99 -25.13
CA SER A 163 -0.53 -5.71 -26.25
C SER A 163 -0.14 -7.13 -25.83
N PRO A 164 -0.21 -8.13 -26.74
CA PRO A 164 0.11 -9.52 -26.40
C PRO A 164 1.51 -9.66 -25.79
N TYR A 165 1.62 -10.47 -24.74
CA TYR A 165 2.89 -10.83 -24.14
C TYR A 165 3.80 -11.54 -25.14
N ARG A 166 5.07 -11.19 -25.15
CA ARG A 166 6.11 -11.82 -25.98
C ARG A 166 7.20 -12.41 -25.11
N GLN A 167 7.37 -13.71 -25.15
CA GLN A 167 8.43 -14.40 -24.42
C GLN A 167 9.81 -13.81 -24.78
N GLY A 168 10.63 -13.54 -23.77
CA GLY A 168 11.94 -12.95 -23.93
C GLY A 168 11.95 -11.45 -24.27
N HIS A 169 10.79 -10.78 -24.30
CA HIS A 169 10.63 -9.34 -24.58
C HIS A 169 9.56 -8.73 -23.68
N ALA A 170 9.61 -9.00 -22.37
CA ALA A 170 8.64 -8.49 -21.42
C ALA A 170 8.78 -6.97 -21.22
N ARG A 171 7.66 -6.26 -21.08
CA ARG A 171 7.63 -4.84 -20.72
C ARG A 171 7.38 -4.75 -19.23
N VAL A 172 8.40 -4.35 -18.47
CA VAL A 172 8.35 -4.24 -17.00
C VAL A 172 8.26 -2.78 -16.60
N VAL A 173 7.24 -2.41 -15.82
CA VAL A 173 7.04 -1.04 -15.36
C VAL A 173 7.56 -0.86 -13.94
N TYR A 174 8.33 0.18 -13.72
CA TYR A 174 8.55 0.75 -12.40
C TYR A 174 7.82 2.09 -12.31
N ALA A 175 6.78 2.18 -11.46
CA ALA A 175 6.00 3.40 -11.29
C ALA A 175 6.14 3.95 -9.86
N GLY A 176 6.52 5.22 -9.74
CA GLY A 176 6.63 5.89 -8.45
C GLY A 176 7.65 7.03 -8.40
N SER A 177 7.95 7.50 -7.21
CA SER A 177 8.97 8.53 -7.01
C SER A 177 10.35 7.96 -7.31
N LEU A 178 11.04 8.53 -8.29
CA LEU A 178 12.44 8.23 -8.60
C LEU A 178 13.35 9.09 -7.71
N ALA A 179 14.23 8.46 -6.92
CA ALA A 179 15.15 9.17 -6.03
C ALA A 179 16.35 8.29 -5.68
N MET A 180 17.56 8.86 -5.65
CA MET A 180 18.81 8.15 -5.34
C MET A 180 18.71 7.24 -4.10
N ARG A 181 18.16 7.76 -3.02
CA ARG A 181 18.01 7.01 -1.74
C ARG A 181 17.08 5.79 -1.81
N LYS A 182 16.40 5.60 -2.94
CA LYS A 182 15.35 4.58 -3.09
C LYS A 182 15.54 3.71 -4.34
N ASN A 183 16.09 4.28 -5.40
CA ASN A 183 16.06 3.70 -6.73
C ASN A 183 17.40 3.71 -7.43
N ALA A 184 18.51 3.81 -6.70
CA ALA A 184 19.84 3.82 -7.30
C ALA A 184 20.16 2.53 -8.08
N PHE A 185 19.45 1.42 -7.80
CA PHE A 185 19.53 0.18 -8.59
C PHE A 185 19.23 0.41 -10.09
N ILE A 186 18.38 1.40 -10.42
CA ILE A 186 18.04 1.72 -11.83
C ILE A 186 19.27 2.20 -12.60
N LEU A 187 20.13 3.03 -11.96
CA LEU A 187 21.39 3.48 -12.59
C LEU A 187 22.35 2.31 -12.78
N LYS A 188 22.43 1.37 -11.85
CA LYS A 188 23.23 0.15 -12.00
C LYS A 188 22.70 -0.75 -13.11
N LEU A 189 21.38 -0.86 -13.28
CA LEU A 189 20.80 -1.55 -14.44
C LEU A 189 21.15 -0.87 -15.76
N GLN A 190 21.17 0.45 -15.80
CA GLN A 190 21.59 1.23 -16.95
C GLN A 190 23.09 1.00 -17.30
N GLU A 191 23.95 0.87 -16.31
CA GLU A 191 25.37 0.53 -16.51
C GLU A 191 25.57 -0.86 -17.12
N GLN A 192 24.63 -1.78 -16.89
CA GLN A 192 24.64 -3.15 -17.44
C GLN A 192 23.89 -3.28 -18.79
N GLU A 193 23.61 -2.17 -19.48
CA GLU A 193 22.80 -2.14 -20.70
C GLU A 193 23.37 -2.98 -21.85
N ALA A 194 24.68 -3.18 -21.90
CA ALA A 194 25.34 -4.02 -22.90
C ALA A 194 24.99 -5.52 -22.79
N GLN A 195 24.40 -5.96 -21.69
CA GLN A 195 23.95 -7.33 -21.50
C GLN A 195 22.57 -7.51 -22.13
N ALA A 196 22.38 -8.58 -22.89
CA ALA A 196 21.09 -8.94 -23.45
C ALA A 196 20.06 -9.17 -22.32
N LYS A 197 18.94 -8.43 -22.36
CA LYS A 197 17.86 -8.55 -21.41
C LYS A 197 16.61 -9.10 -22.07
N SER A 198 15.87 -9.93 -21.34
CA SER A 198 14.59 -10.49 -21.75
C SER A 198 13.42 -9.53 -21.46
N TYR A 199 13.72 -8.27 -21.14
CA TYR A 199 12.72 -7.24 -20.82
C TYR A 199 13.21 -5.83 -21.17
N GLU A 200 12.24 -4.94 -21.38
CA GLU A 200 12.41 -3.50 -21.39
C GLU A 200 11.88 -2.91 -20.06
N LEU A 201 12.62 -2.00 -19.42
CA LEU A 201 12.21 -1.33 -18.20
C LEU A 201 11.56 0.03 -18.53
N HIS A 202 10.27 0.17 -18.24
CA HIS A 202 9.49 1.39 -18.43
C HIS A 202 9.38 2.15 -17.11
N LEU A 203 9.89 3.39 -17.04
CA LEU A 203 9.96 4.19 -15.84
C LEU A 203 8.92 5.30 -15.87
N TYR A 204 7.98 5.25 -14.90
CA TYR A 204 6.98 6.30 -14.66
C TYR A 204 7.29 7.02 -13.35
N GLY A 205 7.72 8.27 -13.47
CA GLY A 205 8.08 9.11 -12.31
C GLY A 205 8.90 10.34 -12.73
N ASN A 206 9.03 11.31 -11.83
CA ASN A 206 9.89 12.46 -12.07
C ASN A 206 11.36 12.04 -11.93
N ARG A 207 12.13 12.15 -13.01
CA ARG A 207 13.55 11.77 -13.07
C ARG A 207 14.51 12.71 -12.34
N ASP A 208 14.07 13.91 -11.93
CA ASP A 208 14.95 14.89 -11.28
C ASP A 208 15.62 14.37 -10.01
N GLY A 209 14.98 13.41 -9.33
CA GLY A 209 15.52 12.74 -8.15
C GLY A 209 16.55 11.65 -8.42
N LEU A 210 16.80 11.32 -9.71
CA LEU A 210 17.74 10.28 -10.14
C LEU A 210 18.64 10.81 -11.28
N PRO A 211 19.59 11.73 -10.94
CA PRO A 211 20.46 12.34 -11.91
C PRO A 211 21.34 11.28 -12.60
N GLY A 212 21.56 11.44 -13.90
CA GLY A 212 22.30 10.46 -14.70
C GLY A 212 21.43 9.43 -15.42
N LEU A 213 20.12 9.37 -15.13
CA LEU A 213 19.19 8.50 -15.81
C LEU A 213 19.00 8.95 -17.28
N LYS A 214 19.15 8.01 -18.23
CA LYS A 214 19.03 8.22 -19.66
C LYS A 214 18.11 7.19 -20.30
N ASP A 215 17.41 7.62 -21.33
CA ASP A 215 16.67 6.70 -22.21
C ASP A 215 17.65 5.80 -22.99
N SER A 216 17.23 4.57 -23.23
CA SER A 216 17.97 3.60 -24.02
C SER A 216 17.03 2.55 -24.63
N SER A 217 17.57 1.63 -25.40
CA SER A 217 16.78 0.53 -25.98
C SER A 217 16.21 -0.44 -24.94
N ALA A 218 16.84 -0.53 -23.75
CA ALA A 218 16.40 -1.39 -22.66
C ALA A 218 15.66 -0.64 -21.55
N MET A 219 15.61 0.71 -21.59
CA MET A 219 15.04 1.55 -20.55
C MET A 219 14.35 2.78 -21.14
N VAL A 220 13.03 2.85 -21.00
CA VAL A 220 12.18 3.92 -21.54
C VAL A 220 11.65 4.79 -20.41
N ILE A 221 11.87 6.11 -20.50
CA ILE A 221 11.46 7.08 -19.46
C ILE A 221 10.21 7.82 -19.92
N HIS A 222 9.06 7.51 -19.29
CA HIS A 222 7.78 8.16 -19.60
C HIS A 222 7.51 9.45 -18.81
N GLY A 223 8.30 9.71 -17.74
CA GLY A 223 8.04 10.83 -16.86
C GLY A 223 6.86 10.57 -15.90
N PHE A 224 6.34 11.65 -15.29
CA PHE A 224 5.21 11.55 -14.37
C PHE A 224 3.89 11.39 -15.14
N ALA A 225 3.11 10.38 -14.77
CA ALA A 225 1.74 10.21 -15.23
C ALA A 225 0.78 10.29 -14.03
N PRO A 226 -0.38 11.01 -14.14
CA PRO A 226 -1.46 10.90 -13.18
C PRO A 226 -1.93 9.45 -13.03
N ALA A 227 -2.33 9.05 -11.82
CA ALA A 227 -2.65 7.65 -11.54
C ALA A 227 -3.74 7.07 -12.45
N ASP A 228 -4.83 7.81 -12.66
CA ASP A 228 -5.93 7.34 -13.51
C ASP A 228 -5.51 7.24 -15.00
N ALA A 229 -4.69 8.19 -15.46
CA ALA A 229 -4.13 8.13 -16.82
C ALA A 229 -3.17 6.94 -16.99
N PHE A 230 -2.34 6.67 -15.98
CA PHE A 230 -1.48 5.47 -15.99
C PHE A 230 -2.33 4.19 -16.06
N ILE A 231 -3.33 4.05 -15.18
CA ILE A 231 -4.21 2.87 -15.17
C ILE A 231 -4.91 2.68 -16.53
N ALA A 232 -5.39 3.78 -17.13
CA ALA A 232 -6.15 3.71 -18.38
C ALA A 232 -5.28 3.44 -19.62
N HIS A 233 -3.99 3.78 -19.60
CA HIS A 233 -3.18 3.81 -20.83
C HIS A 233 -1.86 3.07 -20.76
N VAL A 234 -1.47 2.51 -19.60
CA VAL A 234 -0.23 1.74 -19.52
C VAL A 234 -0.35 0.48 -20.38
N ASP A 235 0.59 0.31 -21.30
CA ASP A 235 0.74 -0.93 -22.08
C ASP A 235 2.04 -1.61 -21.67
N ALA A 236 1.92 -2.55 -20.75
CA ALA A 236 3.04 -3.29 -20.19
C ALA A 236 2.58 -4.67 -19.70
N ASP A 237 3.54 -5.51 -19.34
CA ASP A 237 3.27 -6.88 -18.92
C ASP A 237 3.36 -7.05 -17.40
N PHE A 238 4.29 -6.36 -16.74
CA PHE A 238 4.51 -6.50 -15.30
C PHE A 238 4.75 -5.16 -14.61
N GLY A 239 4.39 -5.09 -13.33
CA GLY A 239 4.81 -4.03 -12.41
C GLY A 239 5.91 -4.49 -11.46
N LEU A 240 7.04 -3.76 -11.40
CA LEU A 240 8.18 -4.09 -10.53
C LEU A 240 8.06 -3.43 -9.16
N VAL A 241 8.18 -4.24 -8.12
CA VAL A 241 8.30 -3.82 -6.72
C VAL A 241 9.71 -4.16 -6.22
N TRP A 242 10.60 -3.20 -6.37
CA TRP A 242 11.99 -3.25 -5.95
C TRP A 242 12.42 -1.88 -5.43
N ASP A 243 13.18 -1.81 -4.35
CA ASP A 243 13.72 -0.57 -3.79
C ASP A 243 15.15 -0.82 -3.26
N GLY A 244 16.00 0.19 -3.35
CA GLY A 244 17.38 0.12 -2.87
C GLY A 244 18.40 0.54 -3.91
N ASP A 245 19.64 0.15 -3.69
CA ASP A 245 20.78 0.47 -4.53
C ASP A 245 21.52 -0.78 -5.06
N ALA A 246 21.04 -1.99 -4.75
CA ALA A 246 21.62 -3.24 -5.21
C ALA A 246 20.73 -3.94 -6.24
N LEU A 247 21.34 -4.83 -7.05
CA LEU A 247 20.65 -5.63 -8.06
C LEU A 247 20.33 -7.04 -7.56
N ASP A 248 21.03 -7.49 -6.54
CA ASP A 248 20.92 -8.80 -5.93
C ASP A 248 20.08 -8.81 -4.65
N ASP A 249 19.77 -7.64 -4.08
CA ASP A 249 18.97 -7.52 -2.86
C ASP A 249 18.26 -6.16 -2.79
N CYS A 250 17.17 -6.07 -2.02
CA CYS A 250 16.51 -4.82 -1.69
C CYS A 250 17.15 -4.20 -0.45
N THR A 251 18.00 -3.21 -0.66
CA THR A 251 18.88 -2.63 0.36
C THR A 251 18.43 -1.25 0.85
N GLY A 252 19.07 -0.80 1.94
CA GLY A 252 18.80 0.50 2.54
C GLY A 252 17.43 0.60 3.20
N ASN A 253 17.12 1.77 3.76
CA ASN A 253 15.92 1.94 4.59
C ASN A 253 14.59 1.64 3.85
N PHE A 254 14.54 1.84 2.54
CA PHE A 254 13.33 1.58 1.74
C PHE A 254 13.26 0.12 1.31
N GLY A 255 14.38 -0.47 0.88
CA GLY A 255 14.45 -1.87 0.47
C GLY A 255 14.22 -2.82 1.64
N GLU A 256 14.94 -2.62 2.74
CA GLU A 256 14.76 -3.41 3.97
C GLU A 256 13.32 -3.34 4.51
N TYR A 257 12.65 -2.21 4.34
CA TYR A 257 11.26 -2.07 4.81
C TYR A 257 10.26 -2.88 3.99
N LEU A 258 10.61 -3.31 2.75
CA LEU A 258 9.77 -4.24 1.97
C LEU A 258 9.57 -5.59 2.69
N ARG A 259 10.45 -5.97 3.61
CA ARG A 259 10.30 -7.17 4.45
C ARG A 259 9.07 -7.11 5.37
N TYR A 260 8.48 -5.92 5.57
CA TYR A 260 7.42 -5.73 6.58
C TYR A 260 6.18 -5.05 6.03
N ASN A 261 6.28 -4.19 5.01
CA ASN A 261 5.15 -3.41 4.53
C ASN A 261 4.49 -4.02 3.29
N SER A 262 3.27 -3.55 2.99
CA SER A 262 2.61 -3.75 1.70
C SER A 262 2.80 -2.48 0.87
N PRO A 263 3.73 -2.47 -0.09
CA PRO A 263 4.03 -1.27 -0.87
C PRO A 263 2.88 -0.95 -1.82
N HIS A 264 2.43 0.30 -1.82
CA HIS A 264 1.35 0.77 -2.68
C HIS A 264 1.59 0.58 -4.18
N LYS A 265 2.87 0.44 -4.59
CA LYS A 265 3.23 0.10 -5.97
C LYS A 265 2.62 -1.23 -6.43
N ALA A 266 2.56 -2.22 -5.54
CA ALA A 266 1.96 -3.51 -5.85
C ALA A 266 0.46 -3.34 -6.18
N SER A 267 -0.29 -2.69 -5.29
CA SER A 267 -1.72 -2.43 -5.52
C SER A 267 -1.96 -1.55 -6.76
N PHE A 268 -1.09 -0.58 -7.02
CA PHE A 268 -1.16 0.28 -8.19
C PHE A 268 -0.96 -0.50 -9.50
N SER A 269 0.06 -1.36 -9.55
CA SER A 269 0.30 -2.23 -10.71
C SER A 269 -0.86 -3.21 -10.93
N LEU A 270 -1.29 -3.91 -9.89
CA LEU A 270 -2.44 -4.83 -9.96
C LEU A 270 -3.72 -4.11 -10.39
N ARG A 271 -3.95 -2.86 -9.94
CA ARG A 271 -5.10 -2.05 -10.35
C ARG A 271 -5.02 -1.63 -11.82
N ALA A 272 -3.83 -1.50 -12.37
CA ALA A 272 -3.60 -1.28 -13.79
C ALA A 272 -3.63 -2.59 -14.61
N GLY A 273 -3.98 -3.72 -14.00
CA GLY A 273 -4.04 -5.03 -14.65
C GLY A 273 -2.67 -5.66 -14.89
N LEU A 274 -1.63 -5.21 -14.21
CA LEU A 274 -0.27 -5.74 -14.35
C LEU A 274 0.05 -6.72 -13.23
N PRO A 275 0.34 -8.00 -13.52
CA PRO A 275 0.97 -8.91 -12.58
C PRO A 275 2.23 -8.28 -11.95
N VAL A 276 2.53 -8.63 -10.70
CA VAL A 276 3.61 -7.99 -9.93
C VAL A 276 4.85 -8.86 -9.86
N ILE A 277 6.00 -8.28 -10.16
CA ILE A 277 7.31 -8.87 -9.85
C ILE A 277 7.78 -8.26 -8.53
N THR A 278 8.08 -9.10 -7.54
CA THR A 278 8.53 -8.64 -6.23
C THR A 278 9.70 -9.45 -5.69
N TRP A 279 10.49 -8.83 -4.82
CA TRP A 279 11.60 -9.48 -4.14
C TRP A 279 11.14 -10.63 -3.23
N SER A 280 11.90 -11.74 -3.19
CA SER A 280 11.56 -12.97 -2.44
C SER A 280 11.39 -12.76 -0.94
N HIS A 281 12.10 -11.80 -0.37
CA HIS A 281 11.97 -11.45 1.05
C HIS A 281 10.95 -10.32 1.31
N SER A 282 10.21 -9.89 0.30
CA SER A 282 9.13 -8.91 0.47
C SER A 282 7.97 -9.53 1.26
N ALA A 283 7.40 -8.76 2.18
CA ALA A 283 6.24 -9.17 2.96
C ALA A 283 4.99 -9.51 2.12
N ILE A 284 4.95 -9.06 0.87
CA ILE A 284 3.86 -9.38 -0.07
C ILE A 284 4.16 -10.61 -0.93
N ALA A 285 5.39 -11.15 -0.93
CA ALA A 285 5.73 -12.33 -1.74
C ALA A 285 4.77 -13.53 -1.49
N PRO A 286 4.39 -13.86 -0.25
CA PRO A 286 3.45 -14.96 0.01
C PRO A 286 2.07 -14.75 -0.64
N ILE A 287 1.53 -13.53 -0.64
CA ILE A 287 0.22 -13.25 -1.26
C ILE A 287 0.33 -13.25 -2.79
N ILE A 288 1.43 -12.73 -3.36
CA ILE A 288 1.68 -12.78 -4.81
C ILE A 288 1.68 -14.23 -5.33
N LEU A 289 2.39 -15.12 -4.64
CA LEU A 289 2.44 -16.55 -5.01
C LEU A 289 1.11 -17.26 -4.79
N ARG A 290 0.49 -17.06 -3.62
CA ARG A 290 -0.78 -17.73 -3.28
C ARG A 290 -1.91 -17.39 -4.25
N GLU A 291 -2.01 -16.11 -4.63
CA GLU A 291 -3.05 -15.64 -5.57
C GLU A 291 -2.67 -15.86 -7.03
N GLY A 292 -1.42 -16.23 -7.32
CA GLY A 292 -0.92 -16.42 -8.69
C GLY A 292 -0.94 -15.13 -9.51
N ILE A 293 -0.63 -13.98 -8.90
CA ILE A 293 -0.76 -12.64 -9.50
C ILE A 293 0.58 -12.00 -9.83
N GLY A 294 1.59 -12.82 -10.05
CA GLY A 294 2.92 -12.34 -10.41
C GLY A 294 4.03 -13.33 -10.09
N MET A 295 5.23 -12.80 -10.01
CA MET A 295 6.48 -13.55 -9.86
C MET A 295 7.25 -13.06 -8.63
N VAL A 296 8.01 -13.98 -8.02
CA VAL A 296 8.91 -13.70 -6.92
C VAL A 296 10.34 -13.97 -7.36
N ILE A 297 11.21 -12.99 -7.20
CA ILE A 297 12.58 -13.00 -7.67
C ILE A 297 13.58 -12.84 -6.52
N HIS A 298 14.75 -13.47 -6.63
CA HIS A 298 15.84 -13.30 -5.67
C HIS A 298 16.72 -12.09 -6.01
N SER A 299 16.90 -11.81 -7.29
CA SER A 299 17.69 -10.70 -7.82
C SER A 299 17.09 -10.16 -9.11
N LEU A 300 17.56 -9.03 -9.61
CA LEU A 300 17.15 -8.51 -10.93
C LEU A 300 17.75 -9.33 -12.08
N ASP A 301 18.82 -10.08 -11.84
CA ASP A 301 19.32 -11.07 -12.78
C ASP A 301 18.40 -12.30 -12.82
N ASP A 302 17.96 -12.81 -11.67
CA ASP A 302 16.93 -13.86 -11.58
C ASP A 302 15.64 -13.44 -12.30
N MET A 303 15.22 -12.17 -12.23
CA MET A 303 14.10 -11.64 -13.01
C MET A 303 14.33 -11.83 -14.51
N ASN A 304 15.53 -11.53 -15.00
CA ASN A 304 15.88 -11.69 -16.40
C ASN A 304 15.75 -13.17 -16.85
N HIS A 305 16.26 -14.09 -16.05
CA HIS A 305 16.18 -15.54 -16.32
C HIS A 305 14.74 -16.06 -16.31
N GLN A 306 13.95 -15.66 -15.30
CA GLN A 306 12.55 -16.08 -15.19
C GLN A 306 11.71 -15.55 -16.37
N LEU A 307 11.90 -14.27 -16.78
CA LEU A 307 11.19 -13.68 -17.91
C LEU A 307 11.60 -14.30 -19.25
N ALA A 308 12.85 -14.74 -19.40
CA ALA A 308 13.32 -15.45 -20.60
C ALA A 308 12.58 -16.78 -20.82
N SER A 309 12.27 -17.48 -19.71
CA SER A 309 11.64 -18.80 -19.72
C SER A 309 10.11 -18.77 -19.58
N LEU A 310 9.52 -17.62 -19.22
CA LEU A 310 8.09 -17.52 -18.98
C LEU A 310 7.29 -17.68 -20.30
N THR A 311 6.43 -18.68 -20.33
CA THR A 311 5.59 -18.94 -21.50
C THR A 311 4.38 -17.98 -21.58
N PRO A 312 3.82 -17.73 -22.79
CA PRO A 312 2.62 -16.93 -22.92
C PRO A 312 1.42 -17.48 -22.14
N GLU A 313 1.29 -18.81 -22.04
CA GLU A 313 0.20 -19.48 -21.31
C GLU A 313 0.31 -19.19 -19.80
N ALA A 314 1.49 -19.33 -19.21
CA ALA A 314 1.73 -19.04 -17.80
C ALA A 314 1.51 -17.53 -17.49
N TYR A 315 1.89 -16.65 -18.42
CA TYR A 315 1.58 -15.23 -18.31
C TYR A 315 0.07 -14.97 -18.32
N GLN A 316 -0.68 -15.59 -19.23
CA GLN A 316 -2.14 -15.42 -19.33
C GLN A 316 -2.85 -15.92 -18.07
N GLU A 317 -2.39 -16.98 -17.43
CA GLU A 317 -2.92 -17.43 -16.14
C GLU A 317 -2.73 -16.37 -15.04
N MET A 318 -1.50 -15.83 -14.90
CA MET A 318 -1.22 -14.73 -13.97
C MET A 318 -2.08 -13.49 -14.26
N LYS A 319 -2.27 -13.15 -15.51
CA LYS A 319 -3.10 -12.02 -15.95
C LYS A 319 -4.56 -12.23 -15.56
N GLY A 320 -5.12 -13.40 -15.80
CA GLY A 320 -6.49 -13.75 -15.40
C GLY A 320 -6.70 -13.68 -13.89
N ASN A 321 -5.71 -14.14 -13.11
CA ASN A 321 -5.72 -13.99 -11.65
C ASN A 321 -5.63 -12.52 -11.22
N THR A 322 -4.81 -11.72 -11.89
CA THR A 322 -4.67 -10.29 -11.64
C THR A 322 -5.98 -9.54 -11.89
N ASP A 323 -6.73 -9.89 -12.92
CA ASP A 323 -8.03 -9.26 -13.23
C ASP A 323 -9.08 -9.50 -12.13
N ARG A 324 -9.04 -10.66 -11.43
CA ARG A 324 -9.87 -10.90 -10.24
C ARG A 324 -9.47 -9.99 -9.07
N ILE A 325 -8.17 -9.87 -8.82
CA ILE A 325 -7.64 -9.00 -7.74
C ILE A 325 -7.86 -7.53 -8.04
N LEU A 326 -7.75 -7.11 -9.30
CA LEU A 326 -8.07 -5.76 -9.75
C LEU A 326 -9.48 -5.33 -9.32
N GLN A 327 -10.48 -6.19 -9.54
CA GLN A 327 -11.86 -5.91 -9.13
C GLN A 327 -12.00 -5.82 -7.61
N LYS A 328 -11.29 -6.67 -6.85
CA LYS A 328 -11.26 -6.63 -5.39
C LYS A 328 -10.65 -5.32 -4.89
N LEU A 329 -9.51 -4.89 -5.46
CA LEU A 329 -8.86 -3.63 -5.13
C LEU A 329 -9.74 -2.41 -5.40
N GLN A 330 -10.47 -2.42 -6.52
CA GLN A 330 -11.37 -1.32 -6.92
C GLN A 330 -12.53 -1.13 -5.94
N ARG A 331 -13.05 -2.23 -5.40
CA ARG A 331 -14.24 -2.23 -4.50
C ARG A 331 -13.88 -2.06 -3.02
N GLY A 332 -12.61 -1.96 -2.65
CA GLY A 332 -12.20 -1.92 -1.25
C GLY A 332 -12.29 -3.28 -0.55
N GLY A 333 -12.09 -4.36 -1.31
CA GLY A 333 -12.34 -5.72 -0.84
C GLY A 333 -11.39 -6.19 0.25
N PHE A 334 -10.13 -5.77 0.23
CA PHE A 334 -9.17 -6.14 1.26
C PHE A 334 -9.51 -5.51 2.61
N LEU A 335 -9.85 -4.21 2.63
CA LEU A 335 -10.30 -3.56 3.85
C LEU A 335 -11.63 -4.14 4.35
N SER A 336 -12.56 -4.42 3.45
CA SER A 336 -13.86 -5.01 3.81
C SER A 336 -13.69 -6.36 4.50
N GLU A 337 -12.84 -7.25 3.99
CA GLU A 337 -12.55 -8.55 4.62
C GLU A 337 -11.87 -8.37 5.99
N ALA A 338 -10.90 -7.45 6.10
CA ALA A 338 -10.24 -7.17 7.38
C ALA A 338 -11.21 -6.60 8.43
N LEU A 339 -12.21 -5.82 8.01
CA LEU A 339 -13.26 -5.30 8.91
C LEU A 339 -14.26 -6.39 9.33
N ILE A 340 -14.58 -7.33 8.45
CA ILE A 340 -15.40 -8.51 8.79
C ILE A 340 -14.67 -9.35 9.84
N GLU A 341 -13.37 -9.60 9.68
CA GLU A 341 -12.57 -10.31 10.68
C GLU A 341 -12.52 -9.55 12.01
N MET A 342 -12.27 -8.23 11.97
CA MET A 342 -12.30 -7.37 13.15
C MET A 342 -13.63 -7.50 13.90
N SER A 343 -14.75 -7.60 13.20
CA SER A 343 -16.08 -7.68 13.80
C SER A 343 -16.32 -8.94 14.65
N ARG A 344 -15.51 -9.98 14.48
CA ARG A 344 -15.52 -11.19 15.31
C ARG A 344 -14.88 -10.93 16.69
N HIS A 345 -14.04 -9.92 16.81
CA HIS A 345 -13.32 -9.56 18.02
C HIS A 345 -13.88 -8.31 18.72
N LEU A 346 -14.44 -7.40 17.95
CA LEU A 346 -15.07 -6.18 18.45
C LEU A 346 -16.56 -6.18 18.07
N PRO A 347 -17.47 -5.88 19.00
CA PRO A 347 -18.89 -5.79 18.69
C PRO A 347 -19.12 -4.68 17.65
N SER A 348 -19.47 -5.07 16.45
CA SER A 348 -19.62 -4.20 15.28
C SER A 348 -20.92 -4.51 14.53
N PRO A 349 -21.55 -3.51 13.87
CA PRO A 349 -22.80 -3.67 13.12
C PRO A 349 -22.60 -4.16 11.68
N LEU A 350 -21.39 -4.51 11.26
CA LEU A 350 -21.16 -5.10 9.95
C LEU A 350 -21.70 -6.53 9.95
N SER A 351 -22.99 -6.67 9.71
CA SER A 351 -23.53 -7.95 9.24
C SER A 351 -22.96 -8.22 7.86
N PRO A 352 -22.48 -9.43 7.55
CA PRO A 352 -22.13 -9.76 6.20
C PRO A 352 -23.40 -9.56 5.34
N GLN A 353 -23.36 -8.63 4.38
CA GLN A 353 -24.31 -8.66 3.28
C GLN A 353 -24.00 -9.97 2.55
N GLN A 354 -24.94 -10.90 2.63
CA GLN A 354 -24.90 -12.12 1.84
C GLN A 354 -24.82 -11.75 0.36
N PRO A 355 -24.08 -12.55 -0.45
CA PRO A 355 -23.81 -12.29 -1.84
C PRO A 355 -25.06 -12.12 -2.70
#